data_840bd4cca73de51a8dc00d6071b350a1
#
_entry.id   840bd4cca73de51a8dc00d6071b350a1
#
_cell.length_a   1.000
_cell.length_b   1.000
_cell.length_c   1.000
_cell.angle_alpha   90.00
_cell.angle_beta   90.00
_cell.angle_gamma   90.00
#
_symmetry.space_group_name_H-M   'P 1'
#
loop_
_entity.id
_entity.type
_entity.pdbx_description
1 polymer ?
#
loop_
_entity_poly.entity_id
_entity_poly.type
_entity_poly.pdbx_seq_one_letter_code
_entity_poly.pdbx_strand_id
1 'polypeptide(L)'
;PPVTQAQARESIRRSPVAALLRGCRGMPPADEKSLAATLMRLSRLAEALPALAELKLSPAAVDDKGLTVLDASGALCGRPVTAEPDARHMLFAPYPAYLETSVRLSAGALIVRGVKPSDQQALAAFTAQLSAQDRAALLAGDTTTGDLADIDWDRECLLIAADDSRVAPALHAVLRITQTPGKDPAVVCITDRSYREDSGLTRTLAAAAARWAQTVGVAVPKTTAGSIL
;
A
#
# COMPACT_ATOMS: atom_id res chain seq x y z
N PRO A 1 6.05 -4.49 0.34
CA PRO A 1 5.25 -3.95 1.43
C PRO A 1 5.35 -4.87 2.61
N PRO A 2 5.27 -4.37 3.83
CA PRO A 2 5.20 -5.25 4.98
C PRO A 2 3.96 -6.14 4.87
N VAL A 3 4.19 -7.44 4.90
CA VAL A 3 3.13 -8.44 4.84
C VAL A 3 2.22 -8.27 6.05
N THR A 4 0.91 -8.21 5.84
CA THR A 4 -0.06 -8.16 6.93
C THR A 4 -0.22 -9.52 7.60
N GLN A 5 -0.78 -9.55 8.80
CA GLN A 5 -1.03 -10.80 9.52
C GLN A 5 -1.97 -11.75 8.74
N ALA A 6 -2.97 -11.19 8.05
CA ALA A 6 -3.88 -11.98 7.23
C ALA A 6 -3.17 -12.63 6.04
N GLN A 7 -2.34 -11.87 5.32
CA GLN A 7 -1.52 -12.35 4.21
C GLN A 7 -0.50 -13.40 4.66
N ALA A 8 0.18 -13.17 5.80
CA ALA A 8 1.11 -14.15 6.35
C ALA A 8 0.42 -15.49 6.66
N ARG A 9 -0.73 -15.47 7.31
CA ARG A 9 -1.52 -16.68 7.60
C ARG A 9 -2.00 -17.38 6.34
N GLU A 10 -2.47 -16.63 5.36
CA GLU A 10 -2.92 -17.21 4.09
C GLU A 10 -1.76 -17.85 3.34
N SER A 11 -0.59 -17.23 3.31
CA SER A 11 0.63 -17.81 2.73
C SER A 11 1.03 -19.12 3.41
N ILE A 12 0.95 -19.18 4.75
CA ILE A 12 1.21 -20.41 5.50
C ILE A 12 0.20 -21.50 5.11
N ARG A 13 -1.09 -21.17 5.04
CA ARG A 13 -2.16 -22.14 4.69
C ARG A 13 -2.02 -22.72 3.29
N ARG A 14 -1.57 -21.89 2.33
CA ARG A 14 -1.33 -22.31 0.95
C ARG A 14 0.01 -23.01 0.74
N SER A 15 0.88 -23.01 1.73
CA SER A 15 2.18 -23.63 1.59
C SER A 15 2.08 -25.16 1.54
N PRO A 16 2.99 -25.86 0.83
CA PRO A 16 3.05 -27.32 0.81
C PRO A 16 3.21 -27.94 2.18
N VAL A 17 3.79 -27.21 3.14
CA VAL A 17 4.02 -27.68 4.51
C VAL A 17 2.83 -27.45 5.45
N ALA A 18 1.75 -26.83 5.00
CA ALA A 18 0.59 -26.53 5.83
C ALA A 18 -0.01 -27.76 6.52
N ALA A 19 -0.01 -28.91 5.86
CA ALA A 19 -0.48 -30.17 6.42
C ALA A 19 0.41 -30.64 7.59
N LEU A 20 1.71 -30.44 7.50
CA LEU A 20 2.67 -30.82 8.56
C LEU A 20 2.53 -29.89 9.77
N LEU A 21 2.29 -28.58 9.54
CA LEU A 21 2.10 -27.60 10.61
C LEU A 21 0.84 -27.84 11.46
N ARG A 22 -0.15 -28.53 10.92
CA ARG A 22 -1.36 -28.93 11.70
C ARG A 22 -1.12 -30.08 12.68
N GLY A 23 0.07 -30.64 12.69
CA GLY A 23 0.45 -31.79 13.46
C GLY A 23 0.38 -33.09 12.65
N CYS A 24 1.39 -33.90 12.76
CA CYS A 24 1.47 -35.22 12.12
C CYS A 24 2.25 -36.20 12.98
N ARG A 25 1.98 -37.48 12.80
CA ARG A 25 2.72 -38.58 13.45
C ARG A 25 2.82 -38.42 14.97
N GLY A 26 1.76 -37.94 15.65
CA GLY A 26 1.76 -37.75 17.11
C GLY A 26 2.42 -36.46 17.60
N MET A 27 2.88 -35.59 16.69
CA MET A 27 3.37 -34.25 17.07
C MET A 27 2.20 -33.28 17.18
N PRO A 28 2.23 -32.36 18.17
CA PRO A 28 1.21 -31.32 18.30
C PRO A 28 1.26 -30.34 17.12
N PRO A 29 0.20 -29.55 16.88
CA PRO A 29 0.21 -28.48 15.90
C PRO A 29 1.32 -27.47 16.22
N ALA A 30 1.97 -26.97 15.19
CA ALA A 30 2.96 -25.92 15.30
C ALA A 30 2.35 -24.57 15.66
N ASP A 31 3.11 -23.67 16.27
CA ASP A 31 2.68 -22.30 16.55
C ASP A 31 2.66 -21.44 15.26
N GLU A 32 1.51 -21.51 14.56
CA GLU A 32 1.25 -20.72 13.35
C GLU A 32 1.35 -19.21 13.61
N LYS A 33 1.06 -18.74 14.84
CA LYS A 33 1.14 -17.31 15.18
C LYS A 33 2.57 -16.82 15.19
N SER A 34 3.47 -17.60 15.77
CA SER A 34 4.91 -17.29 15.80
C SER A 34 5.49 -17.29 14.39
N LEU A 35 5.10 -18.25 13.55
CA LEU A 35 5.51 -18.31 12.15
C LEU A 35 5.01 -17.09 11.37
N ALA A 36 3.73 -16.72 11.51
CA ALA A 36 3.17 -15.53 10.87
C ALA A 36 3.87 -14.25 11.33
N ALA A 37 4.14 -14.12 12.63
CA ALA A 37 4.88 -12.98 13.18
C ALA A 37 6.31 -12.87 12.60
N THR A 38 6.96 -14.00 12.36
CA THR A 38 8.30 -14.05 11.75
C THR A 38 8.25 -13.61 10.29
N LEU A 39 7.27 -14.05 9.50
CA LEU A 39 7.06 -13.58 8.12
C LEU A 39 6.85 -12.06 8.07
N MET A 40 6.04 -11.50 9.00
CA MET A 40 5.85 -10.06 9.10
C MET A 40 7.15 -9.32 9.43
N ARG A 41 7.96 -9.85 10.35
CA ARG A 41 9.27 -9.26 10.72
C ARG A 41 10.25 -9.30 9.56
N LEU A 42 10.32 -10.42 8.83
CA LEU A 42 11.18 -10.55 7.64
C LEU A 42 10.77 -9.57 6.55
N SER A 43 9.47 -9.39 6.33
CA SER A 43 8.95 -8.43 5.38
C SER A 43 9.33 -6.99 5.72
N ARG A 44 9.25 -6.62 7.01
CA ARG A 44 9.71 -5.30 7.50
C ARG A 44 11.22 -5.14 7.40
N LEU A 45 11.98 -6.21 7.63
CA LEU A 45 13.43 -6.19 7.48
C LEU A 45 13.82 -5.94 6.02
N ALA A 46 13.17 -6.60 5.07
CA ALA A 46 13.39 -6.40 3.65
C ALA A 46 13.06 -4.96 3.21
N GLU A 47 12.02 -4.37 3.77
CA GLU A 47 11.68 -2.95 3.54
C GLU A 47 12.74 -2.01 4.12
N ALA A 48 13.20 -2.27 5.34
CA ALA A 48 14.15 -1.41 6.05
C ALA A 48 15.59 -1.51 5.51
N LEU A 49 15.92 -2.57 4.79
CA LEU A 49 17.27 -2.84 4.27
C LEU A 49 17.26 -3.03 2.74
N PRO A 50 17.18 -1.95 1.94
CA PRO A 50 17.23 -2.04 0.48
C PRO A 50 18.49 -2.71 -0.09
N ALA A 51 19.56 -2.70 0.67
CA ALA A 51 20.82 -3.38 0.31
C ALA A 51 20.76 -4.90 0.50
N LEU A 52 19.71 -5.44 1.12
CA LEU A 52 19.57 -6.88 1.35
C LEU A 52 19.13 -7.58 0.04
N ALA A 53 20.05 -8.28 -0.61
CA ALA A 53 19.78 -9.01 -1.83
C ALA A 53 19.21 -10.41 -1.56
N GLU A 54 19.65 -11.06 -0.49
CA GLU A 54 19.20 -12.39 -0.10
C GLU A 54 19.24 -12.52 1.41
N LEU A 55 18.24 -13.20 1.98
CA LEU A 55 18.24 -13.65 3.37
C LEU A 55 17.70 -15.08 3.41
N LYS A 56 18.48 -15.98 3.96
CA LYS A 56 18.16 -17.39 4.12
C LYS A 56 18.13 -17.74 5.59
N LEU A 57 17.02 -18.26 6.07
CA LEU A 57 16.85 -18.79 7.42
C LEU A 57 16.67 -20.31 7.31
N SER A 58 17.76 -21.04 7.27
CA SER A 58 17.72 -22.49 7.02
C SER A 58 18.93 -23.21 7.63
N PRO A 59 18.67 -24.22 8.48
CA PRO A 59 17.36 -24.76 8.82
C PRO A 59 16.62 -23.89 9.85
N ALA A 60 15.29 -23.99 9.84
CA ALA A 60 14.43 -23.44 10.86
C ALA A 60 13.46 -24.50 11.37
N ALA A 61 13.35 -24.65 12.68
CA ALA A 61 12.46 -25.58 13.33
C ALA A 61 11.21 -24.83 13.81
N VAL A 62 10.04 -25.44 13.62
CA VAL A 62 8.76 -24.93 14.12
C VAL A 62 8.09 -26.01 14.95
N ASP A 63 7.71 -25.68 16.17
CA ASP A 63 7.00 -26.56 17.09
C ASP A 63 5.81 -25.85 17.75
N ASP A 64 5.21 -26.43 18.77
CA ASP A 64 4.10 -25.86 19.54
C ASP A 64 4.52 -24.67 20.43
N LYS A 65 5.81 -24.41 20.59
CA LYS A 65 6.37 -23.32 21.40
C LYS A 65 6.83 -22.14 20.55
N GLY A 66 6.96 -22.32 19.24
CA GLY A 66 7.32 -21.25 18.33
C GLY A 66 8.22 -21.67 17.17
N LEU A 67 8.94 -20.67 16.64
CA LEU A 67 9.90 -20.85 15.57
C LEU A 67 11.32 -20.57 16.10
N THR A 68 12.22 -21.52 15.88
CA THR A 68 13.64 -21.39 16.17
C THR A 68 14.44 -21.43 14.88
N VAL A 69 15.18 -20.37 14.60
CA VAL A 69 16.13 -20.31 13.49
C VAL A 69 17.45 -20.90 13.96
N LEU A 70 17.92 -21.94 13.29
CA LEU A 70 19.15 -22.62 13.64
C LEU A 70 20.36 -22.05 12.90
N ASP A 71 20.14 -21.54 11.70
CA ASP A 71 21.19 -20.88 10.93
C ASP A 71 20.56 -19.77 10.05
N ALA A 72 21.36 -18.71 9.81
CA ALA A 72 20.98 -17.59 8.98
C ALA A 72 22.14 -17.13 8.11
N SER A 73 21.89 -16.98 6.83
CA SER A 73 22.86 -16.43 5.87
C SER A 73 22.19 -15.40 4.99
N GLY A 74 22.98 -14.45 4.49
CA GLY A 74 22.45 -13.38 3.62
C GLY A 74 23.53 -12.79 2.75
N ALA A 75 23.08 -12.09 1.72
CA ALA A 75 23.93 -11.32 0.81
C ALA A 75 23.42 -9.89 0.72
N LEU A 76 24.35 -8.96 0.66
CA LEU A 76 24.04 -7.54 0.39
C LEU A 76 24.41 -7.23 -1.05
N CYS A 77 23.55 -6.48 -1.74
CA CYS A 77 23.92 -5.89 -3.02
C CYS A 77 24.84 -4.68 -2.75
N GLY A 78 25.93 -4.55 -3.51
CA GLY A 78 26.89 -3.45 -3.37
C GLY A 78 26.37 -2.06 -3.77
N ARG A 79 25.09 -1.83 -3.65
CA ARG A 79 24.46 -0.53 -3.91
C ARG A 79 24.62 0.38 -2.69
N PRO A 80 24.97 1.65 -2.88
CA PRO A 80 24.94 2.61 -1.79
C PRO A 80 23.50 2.70 -1.29
N VAL A 81 23.33 2.71 0.03
CA VAL A 81 22.05 3.02 0.68
C VAL A 81 21.79 4.50 0.40
N THR A 82 21.04 4.81 -0.64
CA THR A 82 20.56 6.16 -0.91
C THR A 82 19.48 6.50 0.10
N ALA A 83 19.38 7.77 0.48
CA ALA A 83 18.41 8.24 1.47
C ALA A 83 16.94 8.07 1.03
N GLU A 84 16.69 7.79 -0.25
CA GLU A 84 15.39 7.44 -0.76
C GLU A 84 15.28 5.91 -0.91
N PRO A 85 14.24 5.29 -0.31
CA PRO A 85 14.03 3.85 -0.42
C PRO A 85 13.75 3.48 -1.89
N ASP A 86 14.74 2.90 -2.55
CA ASP A 86 14.54 2.28 -3.86
C ASP A 86 13.82 0.95 -3.67
N ALA A 87 12.51 1.00 -3.79
CA ALA A 87 11.64 -0.16 -3.59
C ALA A 87 11.68 -1.17 -4.75
N ARG A 88 12.46 -0.92 -5.80
CA ARG A 88 12.53 -1.78 -7.00
C ARG A 88 13.02 -3.21 -6.74
N HIS A 89 13.64 -3.44 -5.58
CA HIS A 89 14.07 -4.78 -5.17
C HIS A 89 12.95 -5.59 -4.52
N MET A 90 11.82 -4.98 -4.20
CA MET A 90 10.68 -5.63 -3.56
C MET A 90 9.71 -6.16 -4.61
N LEU A 91 9.08 -7.29 -4.33
CA LEU A 91 8.03 -7.86 -5.19
C LEU A 91 6.79 -6.95 -5.27
N PHE A 92 6.57 -6.17 -4.23
CA PHE A 92 5.51 -5.15 -4.16
C PHE A 92 6.10 -3.85 -3.61
N ALA A 93 5.70 -2.72 -4.15
CA ALA A 93 6.13 -1.43 -3.65
C ALA A 93 5.61 -1.19 -2.22
N PRO A 94 6.44 -0.72 -1.28
CA PRO A 94 6.00 -0.35 0.05
C PRO A 94 5.10 0.89 0.00
N TYR A 95 4.41 1.14 1.12
CA TYR A 95 3.64 2.37 1.29
C TYR A 95 4.51 3.61 1.01
N PRO A 96 4.09 4.51 0.11
CA PRO A 96 4.90 5.62 -0.35
C PRO A 96 4.87 6.80 0.64
N ALA A 97 5.49 6.66 1.80
CA ALA A 97 5.53 7.70 2.84
C ALA A 97 6.13 9.03 2.33
N TYR A 98 6.98 8.99 1.30
CA TYR A 98 7.58 10.17 0.67
C TYR A 98 6.55 11.06 -0.06
N LEU A 99 5.33 10.60 -0.26
CA LEU A 99 4.24 11.37 -0.85
C LEU A 99 3.45 12.18 0.19
N GLU A 100 3.66 11.91 1.49
CA GLU A 100 2.94 12.63 2.54
C GLU A 100 3.35 14.11 2.55
N THR A 101 2.37 14.99 2.42
CA THR A 101 2.57 16.44 2.36
C THR A 101 1.40 17.16 3.00
N SER A 102 1.69 18.10 3.89
CA SER A 102 0.66 18.99 4.43
C SER A 102 0.45 20.18 3.49
N VAL A 103 -0.79 20.52 3.21
CA VAL A 103 -1.17 21.67 2.40
C VAL A 103 -2.12 22.57 3.20
N ARG A 104 -1.83 23.88 3.21
CA ARG A 104 -2.72 24.90 3.77
C ARG A 104 -3.53 25.51 2.66
N LEU A 105 -4.83 25.44 2.81
CA LEU A 105 -5.83 25.94 1.86
C LEU A 105 -6.73 26.99 2.51
N SER A 106 -7.53 27.67 1.72
CA SER A 106 -8.47 28.67 2.23
C SER A 106 -9.47 28.12 3.25
N ALA A 107 -9.91 26.88 3.06
CA ALA A 107 -10.88 26.20 3.93
C ALA A 107 -10.24 25.42 5.10
N GLY A 108 -8.92 25.34 5.19
CA GLY A 108 -8.21 24.65 6.26
C GLY A 108 -6.93 23.95 5.84
N ALA A 109 -6.29 23.27 6.76
CA ALA A 109 -5.09 22.48 6.47
C ALA A 109 -5.49 21.02 6.22
N LEU A 110 -4.96 20.44 5.16
CA LEU A 110 -5.15 19.04 4.80
C LEU A 110 -3.81 18.31 4.72
N ILE A 111 -3.84 17.00 4.92
CA ILE A 111 -2.73 16.11 4.65
C ILE A 111 -3.03 15.33 3.36
N VAL A 112 -2.18 15.52 2.36
CA VAL A 112 -2.17 14.70 1.15
C VAL A 112 -1.23 13.54 1.39
N ARG A 113 -1.70 12.31 1.22
CA ARG A 113 -0.91 11.09 1.43
C ARG A 113 -1.49 9.91 0.68
N GLY A 114 -0.74 8.82 0.64
CA GLY A 114 -1.27 7.54 0.20
C GLY A 114 -2.39 7.03 1.11
N VAL A 115 -3.27 6.23 0.56
CA VAL A 115 -4.30 5.54 1.35
C VAL A 115 -3.65 4.48 2.26
N LYS A 116 -4.24 4.28 3.42
CA LYS A 116 -3.84 3.24 4.39
C LYS A 116 -5.03 2.30 4.64
N PRO A 117 -4.81 1.04 5.04
CA PRO A 117 -5.91 0.14 5.39
C PRO A 117 -6.86 0.68 6.46
N SER A 118 -6.35 1.56 7.33
CA SER A 118 -7.16 2.25 8.35
C SER A 118 -8.17 3.26 7.77
N ASP A 119 -8.01 3.67 6.52
CA ASP A 119 -8.87 4.67 5.87
C ASP A 119 -10.13 4.06 5.24
N GLN A 120 -10.31 2.75 5.32
CA GLN A 120 -11.42 2.03 4.69
C GLN A 120 -12.79 2.62 5.04
N GLN A 121 -13.01 2.96 6.30
CA GLN A 121 -14.27 3.56 6.74
C GLN A 121 -14.46 4.98 6.17
N ALA A 122 -13.41 5.79 6.16
CA ALA A 122 -13.45 7.13 5.60
C ALA A 122 -13.67 7.13 4.08
N LEU A 123 -13.01 6.19 3.37
CA LEU A 123 -13.26 5.95 1.94
C LEU A 123 -14.71 5.52 1.65
N ALA A 124 -15.25 4.63 2.46
CA ALA A 124 -16.65 4.20 2.32
C ALA A 124 -17.61 5.38 2.52
N ALA A 125 -17.36 6.23 3.52
CA ALA A 125 -18.16 7.43 3.76
C ALA A 125 -18.04 8.45 2.62
N PHE A 126 -16.84 8.67 2.09
CA PHE A 126 -16.60 9.55 0.95
C PHE A 126 -17.28 9.03 -0.32
N THR A 127 -17.11 7.76 -0.66
CA THR A 127 -17.69 7.15 -1.86
C THR A 127 -19.23 7.10 -1.81
N ALA A 128 -19.83 7.00 -0.62
CA ALA A 128 -21.29 7.04 -0.46
C ALA A 128 -21.91 8.38 -0.87
N GLN A 129 -21.13 9.47 -0.80
CA GLN A 129 -21.58 10.83 -1.15
C GLN A 129 -21.41 11.13 -2.64
N LEU A 130 -20.69 10.30 -3.38
CA LEU A 130 -20.41 10.51 -4.79
C LEU A 130 -21.63 10.22 -5.67
N SER A 131 -21.69 10.89 -6.84
CA SER A 131 -22.63 10.51 -7.89
C SER A 131 -22.36 9.06 -8.37
N ALA A 132 -23.35 8.44 -9.01
CA ALA A 132 -23.20 7.12 -9.58
C ALA A 132 -22.05 7.08 -10.62
N GLN A 133 -21.89 8.15 -11.40
CA GLN A 133 -20.86 8.28 -12.41
C GLN A 133 -19.45 8.34 -11.80
N ASP A 134 -19.26 9.16 -10.76
CA ASP A 134 -17.94 9.31 -10.14
C ASP A 134 -17.54 8.09 -9.33
N ARG A 135 -18.53 7.50 -8.67
CA ARG A 135 -18.32 6.21 -7.99
C ARG A 135 -17.87 5.14 -8.98
N ALA A 136 -18.54 5.06 -10.15
CA ALA A 136 -18.14 4.12 -11.20
C ALA A 136 -16.75 4.44 -11.75
N ALA A 137 -16.40 5.72 -11.93
CA ALA A 137 -15.06 6.12 -12.36
C ALA A 137 -13.99 5.78 -11.32
N LEU A 138 -14.25 6.04 -10.04
CA LEU A 138 -13.30 5.76 -8.95
C LEU A 138 -13.10 4.26 -8.75
N LEU A 139 -14.18 3.48 -8.86
CA LEU A 139 -14.17 2.01 -8.68
C LEU A 139 -13.80 1.24 -9.95
N ALA A 140 -13.39 1.89 -11.02
CA ALA A 140 -13.14 1.35 -12.35
C ALA A 140 -12.80 -0.16 -12.36
N GLY A 141 -13.69 -0.98 -12.94
CA GLY A 141 -13.61 -2.44 -12.93
C GLY A 141 -14.38 -3.09 -11.76
N ASP A 142 -13.95 -4.28 -11.37
CA ASP A 142 -14.56 -5.08 -10.30
C ASP A 142 -14.09 -4.70 -8.88
N THR A 143 -13.48 -3.53 -8.72
CA THR A 143 -12.96 -3.05 -7.44
C THR A 143 -14.10 -2.66 -6.51
N THR A 144 -14.13 -3.21 -5.31
CA THR A 144 -15.06 -2.78 -4.26
C THR A 144 -14.45 -1.63 -3.44
N THR A 145 -15.27 -0.89 -2.70
CA THR A 145 -14.76 0.18 -1.82
C THR A 145 -13.79 -0.37 -0.76
N GLY A 146 -13.95 -1.62 -0.36
CA GLY A 146 -13.05 -2.28 0.58
C GLY A 146 -11.66 -2.53 0.00
N ASP A 147 -11.59 -2.80 -1.30
CA ASP A 147 -10.33 -3.10 -1.98
C ASP A 147 -9.51 -1.83 -2.25
N LEU A 148 -10.15 -0.64 -2.24
CA LEU A 148 -9.46 0.64 -2.42
C LEU A 148 -8.38 0.94 -1.36
N ALA A 149 -8.45 0.30 -0.21
CA ALA A 149 -7.45 0.48 0.85
C ALA A 149 -6.28 -0.52 0.76
N ASP A 150 -6.39 -1.56 -0.08
CA ASP A 150 -5.36 -2.57 -0.32
C ASP A 150 -4.75 -2.40 -1.72
N ILE A 151 -3.85 -1.43 -1.83
CA ILE A 151 -3.27 -0.95 -3.10
C ILE A 151 -1.96 -1.66 -3.42
N ASP A 152 -1.84 -2.10 -4.66
CA ASP A 152 -0.57 -2.48 -5.30
C ASP A 152 0.12 -1.22 -5.85
N TRP A 153 1.01 -0.62 -5.06
CA TRP A 153 1.71 0.63 -5.39
C TRP A 153 2.61 0.56 -6.64
N ASP A 154 2.86 -0.63 -7.19
CA ASP A 154 3.56 -0.80 -8.47
C ASP A 154 2.65 -0.58 -9.68
N ARG A 155 1.34 -0.72 -9.49
CA ARG A 155 0.35 -0.63 -10.57
C ARG A 155 -0.69 0.44 -10.37
N GLU A 156 -0.92 0.80 -9.12
CA GLU A 156 -1.95 1.76 -8.75
C GLU A 156 -1.42 2.80 -7.77
N CYS A 157 -1.91 4.01 -7.90
CA CYS A 157 -1.70 5.07 -6.92
C CYS A 157 -3.06 5.56 -6.44
N LEU A 158 -3.29 5.54 -5.15
CA LEU A 158 -4.45 6.15 -4.54
C LEU A 158 -4.01 7.15 -3.47
N LEU A 159 -4.12 8.42 -3.82
CA LEU A 159 -3.85 9.53 -2.91
C LEU A 159 -5.16 10.03 -2.33
N ILE A 160 -5.13 10.40 -1.08
CA ILE A 160 -6.24 11.03 -0.38
C ILE A 160 -5.80 12.38 0.19
N ALA A 161 -6.71 13.31 0.25
CA ALA A 161 -6.55 14.53 1.03
C ALA A 161 -7.53 14.48 2.20
N ALA A 162 -7.01 14.49 3.41
CA ALA A 162 -7.77 14.32 4.64
C ALA A 162 -7.45 15.43 5.62
N ASP A 163 -8.36 15.71 6.54
CA ASP A 163 -8.07 16.53 7.69
C ASP A 163 -7.06 15.83 8.64
N ASP A 164 -6.46 16.60 9.57
CA ASP A 164 -5.47 16.08 10.52
C ASP A 164 -6.11 15.37 11.74
N SER A 165 -7.31 14.82 11.58
CA SER A 165 -7.98 14.06 12.63
C SER A 165 -7.32 12.69 12.81
N ARG A 166 -6.87 12.40 14.03
CA ARG A 166 -6.22 11.12 14.36
C ARG A 166 -7.20 9.96 14.54
N VAL A 167 -8.48 10.25 14.78
CA VAL A 167 -9.48 9.24 15.17
C VAL A 167 -10.34 8.81 13.97
N ALA A 168 -10.83 9.77 13.19
CA ALA A 168 -11.64 9.51 12.00
C ALA A 168 -11.42 10.65 11.01
N PRO A 169 -10.41 10.57 10.13
CA PRO A 169 -10.14 11.63 9.17
C PRO A 169 -11.30 11.78 8.18
N ALA A 170 -11.76 13.00 7.98
CA ALA A 170 -12.68 13.30 6.89
C ALA A 170 -11.89 13.41 5.58
N LEU A 171 -12.36 12.73 4.53
CA LEU A 171 -11.74 12.81 3.20
C LEU A 171 -12.40 13.92 2.40
N HIS A 172 -11.56 14.76 1.80
CA HIS A 172 -11.96 15.90 0.99
C HIS A 172 -11.59 15.76 -0.49
N ALA A 173 -10.63 14.91 -0.79
CA ALA A 173 -10.30 14.56 -2.16
C ALA A 173 -9.68 13.17 -2.25
N VAL A 174 -9.86 12.54 -3.41
CA VAL A 174 -9.26 11.27 -3.79
C VAL A 174 -8.73 11.40 -5.21
N LEU A 175 -7.48 10.99 -5.43
CA LEU A 175 -6.87 10.86 -6.75
C LEU A 175 -6.44 9.41 -6.93
N ARG A 176 -6.98 8.74 -7.94
CA ARG A 176 -6.62 7.37 -8.32
C ARG A 176 -5.95 7.35 -9.68
N ILE A 177 -4.84 6.63 -9.78
CA ILE A 177 -4.20 6.28 -11.04
C ILE A 177 -4.18 4.76 -11.13
N THR A 178 -4.70 4.22 -12.22
CA THR A 178 -4.66 2.78 -12.50
C THR A 178 -3.90 2.54 -13.80
N GLN A 179 -2.99 1.57 -13.76
CA GLN A 179 -2.25 1.15 -14.94
C GLN A 179 -2.72 -0.23 -15.39
N THR A 180 -3.26 -0.29 -16.60
CA THR A 180 -3.60 -1.55 -17.27
C THR A 180 -2.54 -1.84 -18.32
N PRO A 181 -1.94 -3.04 -18.34
CA PRO A 181 -0.96 -3.39 -19.38
C PRO A 181 -1.49 -3.14 -20.80
N GLY A 182 -0.71 -2.41 -21.62
CA GLY A 182 -1.06 -2.09 -23.01
C GLY A 182 -2.09 -0.97 -23.18
N LYS A 183 -2.45 -0.24 -22.13
CA LYS A 183 -3.31 0.94 -22.18
C LYS A 183 -2.63 2.12 -21.48
N ASP A 184 -3.05 3.32 -21.88
CA ASP A 184 -2.65 4.54 -21.14
C ASP A 184 -3.19 4.50 -19.72
N PRO A 185 -2.44 5.07 -18.75
CA PRO A 185 -2.90 5.17 -17.37
C PRO A 185 -4.20 5.96 -17.27
N ALA A 186 -5.17 5.42 -16.53
CA ALA A 186 -6.39 6.13 -16.21
C ALA A 186 -6.19 6.95 -14.93
N VAL A 187 -6.58 8.23 -14.98
CA VAL A 187 -6.47 9.15 -13.83
C VAL A 187 -7.87 9.67 -13.48
N VAL A 188 -8.26 9.46 -12.24
CA VAL A 188 -9.52 9.96 -11.68
C VAL A 188 -9.19 10.83 -10.47
N CYS A 189 -9.64 12.07 -10.46
CA CYS A 189 -9.49 12.98 -9.32
C CYS A 189 -10.86 13.54 -8.95
N ILE A 190 -11.27 13.31 -7.71
CA ILE A 190 -12.57 13.75 -7.18
C ILE A 190 -12.29 14.56 -5.92
N THR A 191 -12.88 15.76 -5.85
CA THR A 191 -12.81 16.66 -4.71
C THR A 191 -14.20 16.95 -4.18
N ASP A 192 -14.31 17.15 -2.87
CA ASP A 192 -15.56 17.63 -2.30
C ASP A 192 -15.84 19.11 -2.70
N ARG A 193 -17.08 19.57 -2.50
CA ARG A 193 -17.49 20.91 -2.91
C ARG A 193 -16.72 22.03 -2.21
N SER A 194 -16.24 21.80 -0.99
CA SER A 194 -15.56 22.82 -0.18
C SER A 194 -14.19 23.19 -0.73
N TYR A 195 -13.57 22.26 -1.48
CA TYR A 195 -12.21 22.41 -2.02
C TYR A 195 -12.17 22.41 -3.54
N ARG A 196 -13.32 22.44 -4.19
CA ARG A 196 -13.47 22.29 -5.65
C ARG A 196 -12.71 23.37 -6.43
N GLU A 197 -12.77 24.62 -5.96
CA GLU A 197 -12.12 25.76 -6.62
C GLU A 197 -10.67 25.97 -6.16
N ASP A 198 -10.21 25.18 -5.19
CA ASP A 198 -8.87 25.31 -4.66
C ASP A 198 -7.82 24.64 -5.55
N SER A 199 -7.24 25.45 -6.45
CA SER A 199 -6.17 25.00 -7.34
C SER A 199 -4.92 24.49 -6.58
N GLY A 200 -4.76 24.87 -5.31
CA GLY A 200 -3.66 24.43 -4.44
C GLY A 200 -3.76 22.94 -4.14
N LEU A 201 -4.96 22.44 -3.82
CA LEU A 201 -5.19 21.03 -3.55
C LEU A 201 -4.93 20.16 -4.78
N THR A 202 -5.53 20.54 -5.91
CA THR A 202 -5.36 19.79 -7.17
C THR A 202 -3.89 19.75 -7.60
N ARG A 203 -3.16 20.88 -7.44
CA ARG A 203 -1.73 20.96 -7.75
C ARG A 203 -0.91 20.06 -6.84
N THR A 204 -1.21 20.02 -5.54
CA THR A 204 -0.49 19.17 -4.58
C THR A 204 -0.73 17.69 -4.87
N LEU A 205 -1.98 17.29 -5.14
CA LEU A 205 -2.31 15.92 -5.55
C LEU A 205 -1.60 15.53 -6.85
N ALA A 206 -1.62 16.41 -7.85
CA ALA A 206 -0.93 16.16 -9.13
C ALA A 206 0.59 16.05 -8.96
N ALA A 207 1.20 16.89 -8.11
CA ALA A 207 2.63 16.81 -7.82
C ALA A 207 3.00 15.51 -7.10
N ALA A 208 2.22 15.07 -6.13
CA ALA A 208 2.40 13.79 -5.45
C ALA A 208 2.24 12.60 -6.41
N ALA A 209 1.22 12.64 -7.27
CA ALA A 209 0.99 11.64 -8.30
C ALA A 209 2.15 11.56 -9.32
N ALA A 210 2.69 12.72 -9.73
CA ALA A 210 3.84 12.78 -10.64
C ALA A 210 5.11 12.18 -10.00
N ARG A 211 5.34 12.44 -8.70
CA ARG A 211 6.47 11.83 -7.96
C ARG A 211 6.34 10.30 -7.90
N TRP A 212 5.14 9.80 -7.59
CA TRP A 212 4.89 8.36 -7.62
C TRP A 212 5.17 7.78 -9.02
N ALA A 213 4.63 8.40 -10.07
CA ALA A 213 4.79 7.95 -11.43
C ALA A 213 6.26 7.91 -11.88
N GLN A 214 7.08 8.89 -11.46
CA GLN A 214 8.52 8.88 -11.71
C GLN A 214 9.21 7.70 -11.01
N THR A 215 8.80 7.38 -9.79
CA THR A 215 9.37 6.26 -9.02
C THR A 215 9.04 4.92 -9.67
N VAL A 216 7.81 4.74 -10.14
CA VAL A 216 7.34 3.48 -10.76
C VAL A 216 7.69 3.41 -12.26
N GLY A 217 8.07 4.53 -12.90
CA GLY A 217 8.38 4.59 -14.32
C GLY A 217 7.14 4.64 -15.20
N VAL A 218 6.02 5.16 -14.69
CA VAL A 218 4.75 5.32 -15.40
C VAL A 218 4.66 6.70 -16.02
N ALA A 219 4.34 6.80 -17.30
CA ALA A 219 4.04 8.06 -17.94
C ALA A 219 2.62 8.50 -17.56
N VAL A 220 2.50 9.42 -16.62
CA VAL A 220 1.19 10.02 -16.31
C VAL A 220 0.82 10.99 -17.44
N PRO A 221 -0.34 10.90 -18.05
CA PRO A 221 -0.81 11.90 -18.99
C PRO A 221 -0.81 13.26 -18.26
N LYS A 222 -0.30 14.30 -18.94
CA LYS A 222 -0.39 15.68 -18.42
C LYS A 222 -1.85 15.89 -18.06
N THR A 223 -2.11 16.09 -16.79
CA THR A 223 -3.42 16.12 -16.14
C THR A 223 -4.46 16.76 -17.04
N THR A 224 -5.35 15.99 -17.59
CA THR A 224 -6.62 16.51 -18.05
C THR A 224 -7.33 16.93 -16.78
N ALA A 225 -7.39 18.23 -16.54
CA ALA A 225 -8.08 18.80 -15.41
C ALA A 225 -9.47 18.18 -15.32
N GLY A 226 -9.71 17.46 -14.23
CA GLY A 226 -10.99 17.17 -13.68
C GLY A 226 -12.04 16.57 -14.61
N SER A 227 -12.39 15.33 -14.36
CA SER A 227 -13.80 15.04 -14.25
C SER A 227 -14.25 15.73 -12.97
N ILE A 228 -14.81 16.89 -13.14
CA ILE A 228 -15.31 17.77 -12.10
C ILE A 228 -16.76 17.38 -11.90
N LEU A 229 -17.11 17.07 -10.70
CA LEU A 229 -18.49 17.11 -10.20
C LEU A 229 -18.90 18.50 -9.81
#